data_cc22e04a7e0f482628799112dbc96bed
#
_entry.id   cc22e04a7e0f482628799112dbc96bed
#
_cell.length_a   1.000
_cell.length_b   1.000
_cell.length_c   1.000
_cell.angle_alpha   90.00
_cell.angle_beta   90.00
_cell.angle_gamma   90.00
#
_symmetry.space_group_name_H-M   'P 1'
#
loop_
_entity.id
_entity.type
_entity.pdbx_description
1 polymer ?
#
loop_
_entity_poly.entity_id
_entity_poly.type
_entity_poly.pdbx_seq_one_letter_code
_entity_poly.pdbx_strand_id
1 'polypeptide(L)'
;PHFTDRRQRQMCIRDRTGINQVQIQPQIGFGFAQALRAFLRQDPDVVMVGEIRDRETAEIATKAAQTGHLVLSTLHTNSAAEAILRLQNMGIEAFNLAASLSLIIAQRLIRCLCPQCKRPTKVQTGQYEASSEGCQDCNQGYSGRTGIYEVLTVTPEIAQAINDGATANQIEDLAIQQGMQTLPHSGLEKLAQGLTSKKELQRVLF
;
A
#
# COMPACT_ATOMS: atom_id res chain seq x y z
N PRO A 1 15.53 17.17 24.39
CA PRO A 1 15.38 15.73 24.67
C PRO A 1 14.39 15.00 23.77
N HIS A 2 13.80 15.61 22.72
CA HIS A 2 12.76 14.96 21.90
C HIS A 2 13.21 14.53 20.50
N PHE A 3 14.49 14.62 20.16
CA PHE A 3 15.02 14.17 18.87
C PHE A 3 15.31 12.66 18.79
N THR A 4 15.32 11.94 19.89
CA THR A 4 15.67 10.54 19.98
C THR A 4 14.53 9.57 19.59
N ASP A 5 13.27 9.97 19.76
CA ASP A 5 12.13 9.06 19.63
C ASP A 5 11.83 8.65 18.15
N ARG A 6 12.01 9.55 17.17
CA ARG A 6 11.86 9.21 15.74
C ARG A 6 13.00 8.33 15.23
N ARG A 7 14.23 8.54 15.72
CA ARG A 7 15.38 7.70 15.36
C ARG A 7 15.27 6.30 15.99
N GLN A 8 14.75 6.18 17.21
CA GLN A 8 14.55 4.90 17.87
C GLN A 8 13.47 4.05 17.18
N ARG A 9 12.37 4.63 16.71
CA ARG A 9 11.35 3.88 15.94
C ARG A 9 11.88 3.34 14.61
N GLN A 10 12.76 4.06 13.93
CA GLN A 10 13.45 3.56 12.74
C GLN A 10 14.55 2.53 13.07
N MET A 11 15.19 2.63 14.24
CA MET A 11 16.17 1.64 14.70
C MET A 11 15.54 0.30 15.05
N CYS A 12 14.32 0.25 15.59
CA CYS A 12 13.60 -1.00 15.87
C CYS A 12 13.31 -1.85 14.62
N ILE A 13 13.32 -1.25 13.43
CA ILE A 13 13.19 -1.97 12.15
C ILE A 13 14.52 -2.59 11.71
N ARG A 14 15.67 -2.05 12.17
CA ARG A 14 17.02 -2.49 11.76
C ARG A 14 17.50 -3.76 12.45
N ASP A 15 16.87 -4.16 13.54
CA ASP A 15 17.29 -5.30 14.36
C ASP A 15 16.54 -6.60 14.01
N ARG A 16 16.00 -6.72 12.80
CA ARG A 16 15.39 -7.98 12.34
C ARG A 16 16.48 -8.97 11.96
N THR A 17 16.56 -10.05 12.71
CA THR A 17 17.47 -11.17 12.44
C THR A 17 17.20 -11.74 11.04
N GLY A 18 18.25 -11.94 10.25
CA GLY A 18 18.16 -12.54 8.92
C GLY A 18 17.79 -11.56 7.78
N ILE A 19 17.68 -10.26 8.07
CA ILE A 19 17.44 -9.23 7.05
C ILE A 19 18.58 -8.22 7.08
N ASN A 20 19.31 -8.11 5.97
CA ASN A 20 20.30 -7.06 5.78
C ASN A 20 19.59 -5.74 5.45
N GLN A 21 19.88 -4.69 6.21
CA GLN A 21 19.22 -3.40 6.08
C GLN A 21 20.23 -2.28 5.90
N VAL A 22 19.95 -1.37 4.96
CA VAL A 22 20.77 -0.20 4.69
C VAL A 22 19.90 1.06 4.71
N GLN A 23 20.38 2.06 5.43
CA GLN A 23 19.71 3.36 5.47
C GLN A 23 20.21 4.23 4.32
N ILE A 24 19.28 4.71 3.53
CA ILE A 24 19.53 5.69 2.49
C ILE A 24 19.94 7.03 3.10
N GLN A 25 20.99 7.67 2.54
CA GLN A 25 21.53 8.93 2.99
C GLN A 25 21.70 9.90 1.81
N PRO A 26 20.62 10.58 1.37
CA PRO A 26 20.65 11.45 0.20
C PRO A 26 21.64 12.62 0.32
N GLN A 27 21.93 13.06 1.55
CA GLN A 27 22.85 14.16 1.85
C GLN A 27 24.28 13.92 1.37
N ILE A 28 24.68 12.64 1.27
CA ILE A 28 26.00 12.23 0.77
C ILE A 28 25.92 11.56 -0.61
N GLY A 29 24.81 11.73 -1.32
CA GLY A 29 24.56 11.13 -2.64
C GLY A 29 24.21 9.64 -2.63
N PHE A 30 24.00 9.02 -1.45
CA PHE A 30 23.64 7.62 -1.34
C PHE A 30 22.12 7.47 -1.36
N GLY A 31 21.55 7.29 -2.56
CA GLY A 31 20.11 7.14 -2.82
C GLY A 31 19.68 5.68 -3.01
N PHE A 32 18.37 5.48 -3.28
CA PHE A 32 17.79 4.15 -3.51
C PHE A 32 18.41 3.44 -4.71
N ALA A 33 18.66 4.15 -5.81
CA ALA A 33 19.22 3.56 -7.02
C ALA A 33 20.64 3.00 -6.80
N GLN A 34 21.52 3.74 -6.09
CA GLN A 34 22.86 3.28 -5.77
C GLN A 34 22.84 2.07 -4.83
N ALA A 35 22.01 2.12 -3.79
CA ALA A 35 21.87 1.02 -2.84
C ALA A 35 21.35 -0.24 -3.54
N LEU A 36 20.32 -0.12 -4.38
CA LEU A 36 19.72 -1.25 -5.09
C LEU A 36 20.74 -1.91 -6.04
N ARG A 37 21.52 -1.13 -6.80
CA ARG A 37 22.61 -1.68 -7.65
C ARG A 37 23.66 -2.44 -6.83
N ALA A 38 23.99 -1.96 -5.64
CA ALA A 38 24.95 -2.63 -4.77
C ALA A 38 24.39 -3.95 -4.23
N PHE A 39 23.11 -3.97 -3.84
CA PHE A 39 22.44 -5.18 -3.34
C PHE A 39 22.30 -6.26 -4.38
N LEU A 40 21.92 -5.92 -5.61
CA LEU A 40 21.79 -6.88 -6.71
C LEU A 40 23.10 -7.60 -7.05
N ARG A 41 24.25 -7.10 -6.60
CA ARG A 41 25.57 -7.76 -6.73
C ARG A 41 25.89 -8.73 -5.58
N GLN A 42 25.00 -8.80 -4.58
CA GLN A 42 25.15 -9.68 -3.41
C GLN A 42 24.27 -10.94 -3.52
N ASP A 43 23.77 -11.22 -4.73
CA ASP A 43 22.92 -12.40 -5.06
C ASP A 43 21.72 -12.57 -4.10
N PRO A 44 20.85 -11.54 -3.95
CA PRO A 44 19.69 -11.64 -3.09
C PRO A 44 18.52 -12.31 -3.80
N ASP A 45 17.77 -13.18 -3.12
CA ASP A 45 16.49 -13.70 -3.64
C ASP A 45 15.37 -12.66 -3.54
N VAL A 46 15.37 -11.89 -2.46
CA VAL A 46 14.33 -10.90 -2.13
C VAL A 46 14.94 -9.54 -1.81
N VAL A 47 14.43 -8.51 -2.46
CA VAL A 47 14.85 -7.12 -2.23
C VAL A 47 13.64 -6.27 -1.87
N MET A 48 13.71 -5.54 -0.75
CA MET A 48 12.71 -4.56 -0.38
C MET A 48 13.26 -3.14 -0.56
N VAL A 49 12.67 -2.38 -1.47
CA VAL A 49 12.93 -0.96 -1.66
C VAL A 49 11.87 -0.18 -0.90
N GLY A 50 12.28 0.67 0.05
CA GLY A 50 11.34 1.38 0.92
C GLY A 50 10.27 2.14 0.14
N GLU A 51 10.65 2.81 -0.96
CA GLU A 51 9.73 3.44 -1.91
C GLU A 51 10.40 3.71 -3.25
N ILE A 52 9.60 3.76 -4.31
CA ILE A 52 10.02 4.21 -5.65
C ILE A 52 9.46 5.61 -5.86
N ARG A 53 10.37 6.59 -6.02
CA ARG A 53 10.03 8.00 -6.25
C ARG A 53 10.49 8.53 -7.59
N ASP A 54 11.46 7.88 -8.20
CA ASP A 54 12.16 8.35 -9.40
C ASP A 54 12.31 7.23 -10.43
N ARG A 55 12.51 7.66 -11.67
CA ARG A 55 12.64 6.77 -12.82
C ARG A 55 13.79 5.79 -12.67
N GLU A 56 14.96 6.27 -12.20
CA GLU A 56 16.15 5.43 -12.09
C GLU A 56 15.95 4.24 -11.16
N THR A 57 15.36 4.49 -9.97
CA THR A 57 15.00 3.43 -9.01
C THR A 57 13.97 2.47 -9.60
N ALA A 58 12.95 2.99 -10.31
CA ALA A 58 11.92 2.18 -10.94
C ALA A 58 12.51 1.26 -12.02
N GLU A 59 13.38 1.76 -12.89
CA GLU A 59 14.05 0.98 -13.94
C GLU A 59 14.90 -0.16 -13.36
N ILE A 60 15.67 0.10 -12.30
CA ILE A 60 16.51 -0.92 -11.67
C ILE A 60 15.64 -1.98 -10.98
N ALA A 61 14.59 -1.57 -10.27
CA ALA A 61 13.65 -2.48 -9.61
C ALA A 61 12.94 -3.40 -10.62
N THR A 62 12.45 -2.83 -11.73
CA THR A 62 11.79 -3.58 -12.81
C THR A 62 12.74 -4.60 -13.46
N LYS A 63 13.98 -4.18 -13.77
CA LYS A 63 15.01 -5.08 -14.33
C LYS A 63 15.37 -6.21 -13.36
N ALA A 64 15.47 -5.92 -12.06
CA ALA A 64 15.73 -6.93 -11.05
C ALA A 64 14.60 -7.98 -11.01
N ALA A 65 13.33 -7.52 -11.04
CA ALA A 65 12.18 -8.41 -11.08
C ALA A 65 12.20 -9.32 -12.35
N GLN A 66 12.54 -8.77 -13.51
CA GLN A 66 12.65 -9.54 -14.76
C GLN A 66 13.80 -10.56 -14.74
N THR A 67 14.83 -10.37 -13.92
CA THR A 67 15.95 -11.29 -13.76
C THR A 67 15.76 -12.32 -12.65
N GLY A 68 14.54 -12.43 -12.10
CA GLY A 68 14.14 -13.49 -11.18
C GLY A 68 14.15 -13.12 -9.70
N HIS A 69 14.47 -11.87 -9.35
CA HIS A 69 14.41 -11.41 -7.95
C HIS A 69 12.97 -11.09 -7.54
N LEU A 70 12.57 -11.44 -6.34
CA LEU A 70 11.34 -10.90 -5.75
C LEU A 70 11.61 -9.47 -5.24
N VAL A 71 11.04 -8.49 -5.93
CA VAL A 71 11.18 -7.08 -5.56
C VAL A 71 9.89 -6.58 -4.88
N LEU A 72 10.02 -6.14 -3.64
CA LEU A 72 8.94 -5.52 -2.88
C LEU A 72 9.21 -4.01 -2.78
N SER A 73 8.19 -3.20 -3.04
CA SER A 73 8.32 -1.74 -2.91
C SER A 73 7.00 -1.08 -2.57
N THR A 74 7.06 0.21 -2.23
CA THR A 74 5.86 1.03 -2.04
C THR A 74 5.81 2.18 -3.05
N LEU A 75 4.58 2.58 -3.37
CA LEU A 75 4.25 3.73 -4.20
C LEU A 75 3.16 4.55 -3.49
N HIS A 76 3.11 5.85 -3.75
CA HIS A 76 2.06 6.72 -3.23
C HIS A 76 0.99 6.92 -4.32
N THR A 77 -0.05 6.09 -4.28
CA THR A 77 -1.20 6.11 -5.20
C THR A 77 -2.51 5.92 -4.45
N ASN A 78 -3.63 6.24 -5.08
CA ASN A 78 -4.95 6.11 -4.45
C ASN A 78 -5.56 4.72 -4.63
N SER A 79 -5.25 4.03 -5.74
CA SER A 79 -5.72 2.68 -6.04
C SER A 79 -4.57 1.80 -6.57
N ALA A 80 -4.83 0.50 -6.70
CA ALA A 80 -3.87 -0.44 -7.26
C ALA A 80 -3.63 -0.19 -8.76
N ALA A 81 -4.68 0.09 -9.53
CA ALA A 81 -4.58 0.38 -10.96
C ALA A 81 -3.79 1.68 -11.23
N GLU A 82 -3.95 2.72 -10.39
CA GLU A 82 -3.17 3.96 -10.50
C GLU A 82 -1.67 3.74 -10.30
N ALA A 83 -1.25 2.71 -9.57
CA ALA A 83 0.17 2.40 -9.39
C ALA A 83 0.84 2.02 -10.71
N ILE A 84 0.14 1.34 -11.61
CA ILE A 84 0.63 1.00 -12.95
C ILE A 84 0.87 2.27 -13.76
N LEU A 85 -0.13 3.16 -13.81
CA LEU A 85 0.00 4.44 -14.51
C LEU A 85 1.11 5.30 -13.90
N ARG A 86 1.28 5.28 -12.58
CA ARG A 86 2.35 6.01 -11.90
C ARG A 86 3.72 5.55 -12.36
N LEU A 87 3.94 4.25 -12.52
CA LEU A 87 5.19 3.70 -13.05
C LEU A 87 5.39 4.04 -14.53
N GLN A 88 4.32 4.00 -15.34
CA GLN A 88 4.37 4.45 -16.74
C GLN A 88 4.75 5.94 -16.84
N ASN A 89 4.14 6.79 -16.01
CA ASN A 89 4.44 8.22 -15.95
C ASN A 89 5.89 8.52 -15.46
N MET A 90 6.51 7.60 -14.72
CA MET A 90 7.92 7.64 -14.38
C MET A 90 8.82 7.23 -15.57
N GLY A 91 8.24 6.81 -16.71
CA GLY A 91 8.95 6.44 -17.92
C GLY A 91 9.29 4.96 -18.02
N ILE A 92 8.61 4.09 -17.27
CA ILE A 92 8.73 2.63 -17.44
C ILE A 92 7.81 2.18 -18.56
N GLU A 93 8.37 1.51 -19.56
CA GLU A 93 7.65 0.98 -20.70
C GLU A 93 6.60 -0.07 -20.29
N ALA A 94 5.45 -0.05 -20.94
CA ALA A 94 4.31 -0.93 -20.63
C ALA A 94 4.68 -2.42 -20.62
N PHE A 95 5.46 -2.88 -21.61
CA PHE A 95 5.89 -4.27 -21.70
C PHE A 95 6.79 -4.71 -20.53
N ASN A 96 7.60 -3.79 -20.00
CA ASN A 96 8.42 -4.06 -18.82
C ASN A 96 7.57 -4.22 -17.57
N LEU A 97 6.52 -3.41 -17.41
CA LEU A 97 5.57 -3.51 -16.30
C LEU A 97 4.77 -4.82 -16.38
N ALA A 98 4.23 -5.12 -17.57
CA ALA A 98 3.48 -6.35 -17.81
C ALA A 98 4.29 -7.62 -17.50
N ALA A 99 5.61 -7.59 -17.76
CA ALA A 99 6.52 -8.72 -17.53
C ALA A 99 7.06 -8.79 -16.08
N SER A 100 6.98 -7.72 -15.29
CA SER A 100 7.60 -7.65 -13.96
C SER A 100 6.62 -7.56 -12.81
N LEU A 101 5.43 -6.99 -13.02
CA LEU A 101 4.42 -6.86 -11.97
C LEU A 101 3.67 -8.19 -11.79
N SER A 102 3.59 -8.64 -10.55
CA SER A 102 2.81 -9.84 -10.18
C SER A 102 1.60 -9.48 -9.34
N LEU A 103 1.76 -8.53 -8.41
CA LEU A 103 0.74 -8.16 -7.44
C LEU A 103 0.87 -6.69 -7.04
N ILE A 104 -0.24 -6.00 -6.95
CA ILE A 104 -0.30 -4.63 -6.43
C ILE A 104 -1.33 -4.59 -5.31
N ILE A 105 -0.95 -4.02 -4.16
CA ILE A 105 -1.83 -3.89 -3.00
C ILE A 105 -2.00 -2.41 -2.70
N ALA A 106 -3.22 -1.89 -2.85
CA ALA A 106 -3.57 -0.59 -2.28
C ALA A 106 -4.10 -0.77 -0.87
N GLN A 107 -3.73 0.15 0.02
CA GLN A 107 -4.08 0.10 1.43
C GLN A 107 -4.51 1.48 1.95
N ARG A 108 -5.52 1.50 2.81
CA ARG A 108 -5.85 2.65 3.66
C ARG A 108 -6.02 2.19 5.09
N LEU A 109 -5.66 3.04 6.04
CA LEU A 109 -5.92 2.82 7.46
C LEU A 109 -7.18 3.57 7.87
N ILE A 110 -8.12 2.85 8.47
CA ILE A 110 -9.34 3.40 9.06
C ILE A 110 -9.31 3.22 10.58
N ARG A 111 -9.89 4.17 11.30
CA ARG A 111 -10.02 4.08 12.76
C ARG A 111 -11.07 3.04 13.13
N CYS A 112 -10.77 2.25 14.15
CA CYS A 112 -11.72 1.32 14.74
C CYS A 112 -12.61 2.03 15.77
N LEU A 113 -13.88 1.71 15.76
CA LEU A 113 -14.81 2.14 16.82
C LEU A 113 -14.36 1.57 18.17
N CYS A 114 -14.46 2.38 19.21
CA CYS A 114 -14.20 1.91 20.55
C CYS A 114 -15.22 0.88 20.97
N PRO A 115 -14.82 -0.34 21.35
CA PRO A 115 -15.76 -1.39 21.75
C PRO A 115 -16.60 -1.03 22.98
N GLN A 116 -16.07 -0.17 23.86
CA GLN A 116 -16.71 0.21 25.12
C GLN A 116 -17.85 1.25 24.96
N CYS A 117 -17.71 2.17 23.99
CA CYS A 117 -18.63 3.29 23.89
C CYS A 117 -19.28 3.48 22.51
N LYS A 118 -19.04 2.59 21.55
CA LYS A 118 -19.72 2.64 20.25
C LYS A 118 -21.23 2.49 20.45
N ARG A 119 -22.02 3.21 19.66
CA ARG A 119 -23.48 3.22 19.74
C ARG A 119 -24.10 2.65 18.46
N PRO A 120 -25.18 1.85 18.53
CA PRO A 120 -25.88 1.43 17.33
C PRO A 120 -26.47 2.64 16.61
N THR A 121 -26.40 2.65 15.28
CA THR A 121 -27.02 3.71 14.48
C THR A 121 -28.54 3.52 14.45
N LYS A 122 -29.29 4.64 14.40
CA LYS A 122 -30.74 4.62 14.20
C LYS A 122 -31.16 4.37 12.76
N VAL A 123 -30.22 4.49 11.82
CA VAL A 123 -30.50 4.49 10.37
C VAL A 123 -30.48 3.08 9.79
N GLN A 124 -29.63 2.20 10.31
CA GLN A 124 -29.49 0.84 9.78
C GLN A 124 -29.09 -0.14 10.88
N THR A 125 -29.89 -1.21 11.01
CA THR A 125 -29.64 -2.28 11.99
C THR A 125 -28.28 -2.95 11.74
N GLY A 126 -27.49 -3.16 12.79
CA GLY A 126 -26.17 -3.78 12.70
C GLY A 126 -25.00 -2.82 12.44
N GLN A 127 -25.26 -1.55 12.15
CA GLN A 127 -24.21 -0.54 12.03
C GLN A 127 -24.04 0.25 13.35
N TYR A 128 -22.80 0.72 13.55
CA TYR A 128 -22.41 1.47 14.75
C TYR A 128 -21.78 2.80 14.39
N GLU A 129 -21.90 3.75 15.31
CA GLU A 129 -21.26 5.06 15.23
C GLU A 129 -20.37 5.32 16.44
N ALA A 130 -19.43 6.26 16.28
CA ALA A 130 -18.58 6.70 17.36
C ALA A 130 -19.35 7.56 18.36
N SER A 131 -19.16 7.33 19.65
CA SER A 131 -19.65 8.25 20.67
C SER A 131 -18.94 9.59 20.53
N SER A 132 -19.70 10.68 20.45
CA SER A 132 -19.15 12.05 20.38
C SER A 132 -18.33 12.45 21.60
N GLU A 133 -18.72 11.94 22.76
CA GLU A 133 -18.04 12.21 24.04
C GLU A 133 -16.82 11.30 24.24
N GLY A 134 -16.86 10.10 23.64
CA GLY A 134 -15.84 9.08 23.85
C GLY A 134 -15.93 8.46 25.25
N CYS A 135 -14.85 7.82 25.68
CA CYS A 135 -14.63 7.27 27.02
C CYS A 135 -13.13 7.35 27.38
N GLN A 136 -12.75 6.90 28.57
CA GLN A 136 -11.36 6.92 29.04
C GLN A 136 -10.41 6.08 28.18
N ASP A 137 -10.90 5.04 27.49
CA ASP A 137 -10.13 4.09 26.68
C ASP A 137 -10.04 4.48 25.19
N CYS A 138 -10.54 5.66 24.79
CA CYS A 138 -10.61 6.03 23.39
C CYS A 138 -10.41 7.52 23.12
N ASN A 139 -10.23 7.86 21.85
CA ASN A 139 -10.22 9.24 21.40
C ASN A 139 -11.45 9.47 20.51
N GLN A 140 -12.42 10.29 21.01
CA GLN A 140 -13.66 10.63 20.31
C GLN A 140 -14.41 9.40 19.75
N GLY A 141 -14.52 8.34 20.56
CA GLY A 141 -15.22 7.11 20.19
C GLY A 141 -14.45 6.16 19.29
N TYR A 142 -13.15 6.42 19.02
CA TYR A 142 -12.30 5.53 18.24
C TYR A 142 -11.09 5.04 19.06
N SER A 143 -10.74 3.77 18.90
CA SER A 143 -9.59 3.13 19.55
C SER A 143 -8.91 2.14 18.59
N GLY A 144 -7.64 2.44 18.26
CA GLY A 144 -6.88 1.66 17.29
C GLY A 144 -7.25 1.93 15.82
N ARG A 145 -6.60 1.21 14.93
CA ARG A 145 -6.77 1.29 13.46
C ARG A 145 -6.72 -0.10 12.84
N THR A 146 -7.42 -0.28 11.73
CA THR A 146 -7.34 -1.48 10.89
C THR A 146 -7.11 -1.09 9.43
N GLY A 147 -6.58 -2.02 8.63
CA GLY A 147 -6.40 -1.82 7.20
C GLY A 147 -7.65 -2.21 6.41
N ILE A 148 -7.92 -1.47 5.35
CA ILE A 148 -8.73 -1.89 4.22
C ILE A 148 -7.81 -2.03 3.02
N TYR A 149 -8.08 -3.02 2.17
CA TYR A 149 -7.17 -3.44 1.12
C TYR A 149 -7.90 -3.63 -0.20
N GLU A 150 -7.18 -3.35 -1.27
CA GLU A 150 -7.51 -3.69 -2.63
C GLU A 150 -6.31 -4.44 -3.20
N VAL A 151 -6.53 -5.66 -3.70
CA VAL A 151 -5.46 -6.56 -4.15
C VAL A 151 -5.67 -6.87 -5.62
N LEU A 152 -4.83 -6.29 -6.47
CA LEU A 152 -4.81 -6.49 -7.90
C LEU A 152 -3.72 -7.51 -8.26
N THR A 153 -4.14 -8.69 -8.71
CA THR A 153 -3.23 -9.70 -9.27
C THR A 153 -3.04 -9.42 -10.75
N VAL A 154 -1.81 -9.32 -11.21
CA VAL A 154 -1.52 -9.11 -12.63
C VAL A 154 -1.61 -10.44 -13.36
N THR A 155 -2.81 -10.75 -13.85
CA THR A 155 -3.08 -11.92 -14.71
C THR A 155 -2.57 -11.69 -16.13
N PRO A 156 -2.48 -12.72 -16.99
CA PRO A 156 -2.12 -12.55 -18.39
C PRO A 156 -3.01 -11.53 -19.11
N GLU A 157 -4.30 -11.48 -18.81
CA GLU A 157 -5.26 -10.54 -19.41
C GLU A 157 -4.99 -9.11 -18.95
N ILE A 158 -4.68 -8.90 -17.67
CA ILE A 158 -4.29 -7.59 -17.13
C ILE A 158 -2.94 -7.16 -17.71
N ALA A 159 -1.98 -8.07 -17.82
CA ALA A 159 -0.70 -7.80 -18.45
C ALA A 159 -0.87 -7.38 -19.93
N GLN A 160 -1.78 -8.04 -20.66
CA GLN A 160 -2.11 -7.65 -22.05
C GLN A 160 -2.76 -6.27 -22.09
N ALA A 161 -3.71 -5.98 -21.19
CA ALA A 161 -4.34 -4.66 -21.10
C ALA A 161 -3.32 -3.53 -20.81
N ILE A 162 -2.31 -3.81 -19.94
CA ILE A 162 -1.21 -2.87 -19.68
C ILE A 162 -0.42 -2.61 -20.98
N ASN A 163 -0.08 -3.66 -21.74
CA ASN A 163 0.66 -3.56 -23.01
C ASN A 163 -0.12 -2.77 -24.07
N ASP A 164 -1.43 -2.95 -24.10
CA ASP A 164 -2.33 -2.27 -25.05
C ASP A 164 -2.62 -0.80 -24.67
N GLY A 165 -2.03 -0.34 -23.55
CA GLY A 165 -2.17 1.04 -23.10
C GLY A 165 -3.52 1.34 -22.43
N ALA A 166 -4.15 0.35 -21.80
CA ALA A 166 -5.41 0.52 -21.09
C ALA A 166 -5.29 1.58 -19.98
N THR A 167 -6.35 2.34 -19.78
CA THR A 167 -6.46 3.32 -18.69
C THR A 167 -6.59 2.63 -17.33
N ALA A 168 -6.34 3.36 -16.24
CA ALA A 168 -6.52 2.83 -14.87
C ALA A 168 -7.92 2.27 -14.66
N ASN A 169 -8.96 2.95 -15.15
CA ASN A 169 -10.34 2.49 -14.99
C ASN A 169 -10.59 1.18 -15.74
N GLN A 170 -10.05 1.02 -16.96
CA GLN A 170 -10.19 -0.22 -17.72
C GLN A 170 -9.47 -1.39 -17.03
N ILE A 171 -8.30 -1.15 -16.45
CA ILE A 171 -7.56 -2.15 -15.67
C ILE A 171 -8.34 -2.51 -14.39
N GLU A 172 -8.89 -1.52 -13.69
CA GLU A 172 -9.70 -1.71 -12.50
C GLU A 172 -10.97 -2.52 -12.80
N ASP A 173 -11.72 -2.15 -13.86
CA ASP A 173 -12.92 -2.87 -14.29
C ASP A 173 -12.60 -4.33 -14.62
N LEU A 174 -11.51 -4.59 -15.34
CA LEU A 174 -11.06 -5.94 -15.66
C LEU A 174 -10.69 -6.73 -14.41
N ALA A 175 -9.98 -6.09 -13.46
CA ALA A 175 -9.61 -6.72 -12.20
C ALA A 175 -10.84 -7.05 -11.34
N ILE A 176 -11.86 -6.15 -11.30
CA ILE A 176 -13.13 -6.41 -10.61
C ILE A 176 -13.86 -7.59 -11.24
N GLN A 177 -13.91 -7.69 -12.57
CA GLN A 177 -14.50 -8.85 -13.26
C GLN A 177 -13.79 -10.16 -12.91
N GLN A 178 -12.51 -10.11 -12.60
CA GLN A 178 -11.71 -11.24 -12.14
C GLN A 178 -11.78 -11.47 -10.62
N GLY A 179 -12.61 -10.73 -9.90
CA GLY A 179 -12.88 -10.91 -8.47
C GLY A 179 -12.09 -10.00 -7.52
N MET A 180 -11.41 -8.98 -8.03
CA MET A 180 -10.77 -7.99 -7.16
C MET A 180 -11.83 -7.24 -6.34
N GLN A 181 -11.62 -7.15 -5.04
CA GLN A 181 -12.39 -6.29 -4.16
C GLN A 181 -11.73 -4.92 -4.05
N THR A 182 -12.50 -3.86 -4.28
CA THR A 182 -12.02 -2.48 -4.19
C THR A 182 -11.89 -2.02 -2.73
N LEU A 183 -11.13 -0.93 -2.49
CA LEU A 183 -11.04 -0.31 -1.17
C LEU A 183 -12.42 0.04 -0.56
N PRO A 184 -13.39 0.62 -1.30
CA PRO A 184 -14.75 0.82 -0.80
C PRO A 184 -15.43 -0.48 -0.36
N HIS A 185 -15.31 -1.55 -1.14
CA HIS A 185 -15.91 -2.85 -0.80
C HIS A 185 -15.31 -3.41 0.51
N SER A 186 -13.98 -3.44 0.61
CA SER A 186 -13.27 -3.83 1.83
C SER A 186 -13.67 -2.98 3.05
N GLY A 187 -13.90 -1.67 2.83
CA GLY A 187 -14.40 -0.76 3.86
C GLY A 187 -15.82 -1.10 4.31
N LEU A 188 -16.73 -1.42 3.38
CA LEU A 188 -18.11 -1.81 3.69
C LEU A 188 -18.17 -3.11 4.48
N GLU A 189 -17.29 -4.07 4.22
CA GLU A 189 -17.16 -5.27 5.04
C GLU A 189 -16.80 -4.95 6.50
N LYS A 190 -15.84 -4.01 6.71
CA LYS A 190 -15.48 -3.56 8.07
C LYS A 190 -16.61 -2.80 8.76
N LEU A 191 -17.41 -2.06 7.98
CA LEU A 191 -18.63 -1.41 8.49
C LEU A 191 -19.68 -2.44 8.92
N ALA A 192 -19.94 -3.46 8.10
CA ALA A 192 -20.88 -4.54 8.40
C ALA A 192 -20.47 -5.35 9.65
N GLN A 193 -19.16 -5.53 9.85
CA GLN A 193 -18.58 -6.13 11.06
C GLN A 193 -18.69 -5.23 12.31
N GLY A 194 -19.16 -3.99 12.19
CA GLY A 194 -19.24 -3.03 13.28
C GLY A 194 -17.87 -2.59 13.83
N LEU A 195 -16.82 -2.71 13.00
CA LEU A 195 -15.44 -2.32 13.37
C LEU A 195 -15.18 -0.83 13.13
N THR A 196 -15.87 -0.21 12.19
CA THR A 196 -15.72 1.21 11.86
C THR A 196 -17.07 1.87 11.66
N SER A 197 -17.09 3.17 11.37
CA SER A 197 -18.31 3.93 11.10
C SER A 197 -18.39 4.38 9.64
N LYS A 198 -19.60 4.64 9.15
CA LYS A 198 -19.83 5.23 7.82
C LYS A 198 -19.08 6.56 7.66
N LYS A 199 -19.09 7.40 8.71
CA LYS A 199 -18.38 8.70 8.73
C LYS A 199 -16.87 8.53 8.53
N GLU A 200 -16.28 7.51 9.13
CA GLU A 200 -14.85 7.24 8.97
C GLU A 200 -14.51 6.76 7.56
N LEU A 201 -15.33 5.90 6.97
CA LEU A 201 -15.14 5.48 5.58
C LEU A 201 -15.25 6.65 4.61
N GLN A 202 -16.24 7.52 4.79
CA GLN A 202 -16.38 8.73 3.98
C GLN A 202 -15.15 9.64 4.09
N ARG A 203 -14.56 9.78 5.27
CA ARG A 203 -13.35 10.59 5.49
C ARG A 203 -12.11 10.04 4.78
N VAL A 204 -12.02 8.73 4.63
CA VAL A 204 -10.79 8.07 4.14
C VAL A 204 -10.86 7.75 2.65
N LEU A 205 -12.07 7.50 2.12
CA LEU A 205 -12.26 7.07 0.73
C LEU A 205 -12.70 8.21 -0.20
N PHE A 206 -13.22 9.30 0.36
CA PHE A 206 -13.71 10.48 -0.36
C PHE A 206 -13.21 11.78 0.29
#